data_b250da4cf253c654f0f5b24878e48746
#
_entry.id   b250da4cf253c654f0f5b24878e48746
#
_cell.length_a   1.000
_cell.length_b   1.000
_cell.length_c   1.000
_cell.angle_alpha   90.00
_cell.angle_beta   90.00
_cell.angle_gamma   90.00
#
_symmetry.space_group_name_H-M   'P 1'
#
loop_
_entity.id
_entity.type
_entity.pdbx_description
1 polymer ?
#
loop_
_entity_poly.entity_id
_entity_poly.type
_entity_poly.pdbx_seq_one_letter_code
_entity_poly.pdbx_strand_id
1 'polypeptide(L)'
;MTVNRRDFLTACGSLTLLGSPVFNARAATLSKRNLVIIMLRGGMDGLTAVQPRDKAMERARPDILVEGTKKLTSDFNLHPRLETFHECWKEGTASVFHATSIPYTGRSHFDGQNLMETGAHVAYAEKTGWLGRGMDAAELQGLAASLPMPLLLRGSAELDNYYPTYMRLPDKAIMEKIQASYTPGSELEQVLRKIRHRPAAMLREAGDNEAHELALVAAQELSREDGPRIAVFDLDGFDTHAAQGGSDGEHGEQLNNYDRVLRVLKDNPGDAYNDTLILTLTEFGRRFDQNGGYGTEQGYGTAVLMA
;
A
#
# COMPACT_ATOMS: atom_id res chain seq x y z
N MET A 1 23.08 3.60 10.90
CA MET A 1 23.85 2.98 9.80
C MET A 1 23.52 3.71 8.53
N THR A 2 24.48 4.35 7.88
CA THR A 2 24.23 4.99 6.56
C THR A 2 24.35 3.90 5.49
N VAL A 3 23.24 3.51 4.92
CA VAL A 3 23.21 2.61 3.75
C VAL A 3 23.79 3.41 2.58
N ASN A 4 24.90 2.93 2.00
CA ASN A 4 25.49 3.61 0.86
C ASN A 4 24.80 3.17 -0.46
N ARG A 5 24.97 3.96 -1.53
CA ARG A 5 24.39 3.70 -2.86
C ARG A 5 24.67 2.29 -3.39
N ARG A 6 25.81 1.72 -3.03
CA ARG A 6 26.25 0.40 -3.48
C ARG A 6 25.47 -0.73 -2.79
N ASP A 7 25.20 -0.58 -1.48
CA ASP A 7 24.41 -1.53 -0.71
C ASP A 7 22.95 -1.54 -1.15
N PHE A 8 22.39 -0.35 -1.49
CA PHE A 8 21.07 -0.21 -2.09
C PHE A 8 20.98 -0.88 -3.46
N LEU A 9 21.95 -0.65 -4.35
CA LEU A 9 22.00 -1.28 -5.68
C LEU A 9 22.23 -2.80 -5.58
N THR A 10 22.94 -3.27 -4.57
CA THR A 10 23.13 -4.70 -4.32
C THR A 10 21.83 -5.34 -3.82
N ALA A 11 21.07 -4.64 -2.99
CA ALA A 11 19.74 -5.08 -2.55
C ALA A 11 18.72 -5.10 -3.71
N CYS A 12 18.73 -4.08 -4.58
CA CYS A 12 17.90 -4.03 -5.79
C CYS A 12 18.38 -4.99 -6.89
N GLY A 13 19.68 -5.21 -7.02
CA GLY A 13 20.26 -6.16 -7.99
C GLY A 13 19.99 -7.62 -7.65
N SER A 14 19.70 -7.94 -6.40
CA SER A 14 19.28 -9.29 -6.01
C SER A 14 17.85 -9.65 -6.48
N LEU A 15 17.05 -8.68 -6.90
CA LEU A 15 15.75 -8.92 -7.55
C LEU A 15 15.88 -9.37 -9.03
N THR A 16 17.03 -9.17 -9.66
CA THR A 16 17.25 -9.53 -11.08
C THR A 16 17.92 -10.91 -11.29
N LEU A 17 18.26 -11.63 -10.21
CA LEU A 17 18.91 -12.94 -10.27
C LEU A 17 17.93 -14.12 -10.10
N LEU A 18 16.68 -13.96 -10.56
CA LEU A 18 15.60 -14.96 -10.45
C LEU A 18 15.78 -16.23 -11.33
N GLY A 19 16.98 -16.48 -11.87
CA GLY A 19 17.25 -17.66 -12.70
C GLY A 19 18.29 -18.66 -12.14
N SER A 20 18.70 -18.56 -10.86
CA SER A 20 19.74 -19.40 -10.30
C SER A 20 19.21 -20.45 -9.30
N PRO A 21 19.68 -21.71 -9.34
CA PRO A 21 19.22 -22.79 -8.42
C PRO A 21 19.48 -22.53 -6.93
N VAL A 22 20.24 -21.49 -6.58
CA VAL A 22 20.42 -21.02 -5.20
C VAL A 22 19.14 -20.38 -4.64
N PHE A 23 18.18 -20.01 -5.51
CA PHE A 23 16.90 -19.38 -5.12
C PHE A 23 15.88 -20.39 -4.56
N ASN A 24 15.91 -21.65 -4.96
CA ASN A 24 14.95 -22.65 -4.45
C ASN A 24 15.06 -22.90 -2.94
N ALA A 25 16.26 -22.76 -2.35
CA ALA A 25 16.45 -22.88 -0.89
C ALA A 25 16.01 -21.60 -0.14
N ARG A 26 16.06 -20.43 -0.79
CA ARG A 26 15.55 -19.16 -0.24
C ARG A 26 14.06 -18.96 -0.47
N ALA A 27 13.49 -19.51 -1.53
CA ALA A 27 12.05 -19.46 -1.79
C ALA A 27 11.25 -20.12 -0.67
N ALA A 28 11.74 -21.23 -0.10
CA ALA A 28 11.12 -21.88 1.07
C ALA A 28 11.11 -20.99 2.34
N THR A 29 12.10 -20.09 2.47
CA THR A 29 12.16 -19.12 3.58
C THR A 29 11.35 -17.84 3.26
N LEU A 30 11.22 -17.49 1.99
CA LEU A 30 10.37 -16.38 1.52
C LEU A 30 8.88 -16.72 1.59
N SER A 31 8.51 -17.99 1.60
CA SER A 31 7.10 -18.44 1.67
C SER A 31 6.39 -18.05 2.96
N LYS A 32 7.11 -17.57 3.98
CA LYS A 32 6.55 -17.08 5.26
C LYS A 32 6.51 -15.56 5.36
N ARG A 33 7.11 -14.82 4.42
CA ARG A 33 7.14 -13.35 4.46
C ARG A 33 5.98 -12.76 3.69
N ASN A 34 5.42 -11.71 4.23
CA ASN A 34 4.31 -10.98 3.64
C ASN A 34 4.79 -9.62 3.08
N LEU A 35 4.10 -9.17 2.05
CA LEU A 35 4.24 -7.81 1.48
C LEU A 35 2.88 -7.13 1.46
N VAL A 36 2.81 -5.97 2.07
CA VAL A 36 1.64 -5.08 1.97
C VAL A 36 2.04 -3.84 1.19
N ILE A 37 1.31 -3.52 0.14
CA ILE A 37 1.47 -2.27 -0.59
C ILE A 37 0.24 -1.40 -0.35
N ILE A 38 0.47 -0.19 0.13
CA ILE A 38 -0.56 0.83 0.34
C ILE A 38 -0.37 1.91 -0.72
N MET A 39 -1.32 1.99 -1.66
CA MET A 39 -1.31 2.97 -2.73
C MET A 39 -1.98 4.26 -2.25
N LEU A 40 -1.21 5.33 -2.09
CA LEU A 40 -1.71 6.65 -1.67
C LEU A 40 -2.08 7.43 -2.93
N ARG A 41 -3.33 7.30 -3.38
CA ARG A 41 -3.82 7.87 -4.64
C ARG A 41 -3.99 9.38 -4.56
N GLY A 42 -3.43 10.09 -5.53
CA GLY A 42 -3.56 11.54 -5.65
C GLY A 42 -2.24 12.30 -5.50
N GLY A 43 -1.10 11.64 -5.45
CA GLY A 43 0.20 12.29 -5.34
C GLY A 43 0.47 12.80 -3.92
N MET A 44 0.69 11.89 -2.99
CA MET A 44 0.99 12.21 -1.59
C MET A 44 2.14 13.21 -1.46
N ASP A 45 1.93 14.26 -0.69
CA ASP A 45 2.95 15.29 -0.43
C ASP A 45 3.98 14.80 0.60
N GLY A 46 5.06 14.24 0.08
CA GLY A 46 6.16 13.74 0.90
C GLY A 46 6.85 14.82 1.75
N LEU A 47 6.80 16.09 1.33
CA LEU A 47 7.37 17.19 2.10
C LEU A 47 6.51 17.59 3.30
N THR A 48 5.20 17.32 3.25
CA THR A 48 4.29 17.50 4.38
C THR A 48 4.33 16.26 5.28
N ALA A 49 4.35 15.05 4.72
CA ALA A 49 4.44 13.82 5.51
C ALA A 49 5.75 13.72 6.29
N VAL A 50 6.87 14.06 5.64
CA VAL A 50 8.23 14.04 6.23
C VAL A 50 8.92 15.36 5.93
N GLN A 51 8.66 16.33 6.79
CA GLN A 51 9.03 17.73 6.59
C GLN A 51 10.53 17.95 6.79
N PRO A 52 11.24 18.49 5.78
CA PRO A 52 12.60 18.95 5.96
C PRO A 52 12.69 20.10 6.98
N ARG A 53 13.74 20.07 7.80
CA ARG A 53 14.04 21.14 8.76
C ARG A 53 14.87 22.25 8.08
N ASP A 54 14.27 22.88 7.08
CA ASP A 54 14.92 23.92 6.28
C ASP A 54 14.05 25.18 6.26
N LYS A 55 14.67 26.35 6.51
CA LYS A 55 14.01 27.65 6.41
C LYS A 55 13.43 27.94 5.03
N ALA A 56 13.87 27.25 3.99
CA ALA A 56 13.26 27.34 2.68
C ALA A 56 11.82 26.83 2.69
N MET A 57 11.52 25.80 3.50
CA MET A 57 10.14 25.30 3.68
C MET A 57 9.23 26.37 4.30
N GLU A 58 9.70 27.07 5.33
CA GLU A 58 8.92 28.14 5.98
C GLU A 58 8.56 29.27 5.00
N ARG A 59 9.48 29.59 4.07
CA ARG A 59 9.24 30.62 3.05
C ARG A 59 8.35 30.16 1.92
N ALA A 60 8.49 28.89 1.52
CA ALA A 60 7.77 28.32 0.38
C ALA A 60 6.32 27.91 0.75
N ARG A 61 6.09 27.59 2.03
CA ARG A 61 4.81 27.06 2.54
C ARG A 61 4.35 27.77 3.83
N PRO A 62 4.24 29.12 3.85
CA PRO A 62 3.94 29.87 5.06
C PRO A 62 2.58 29.50 5.69
N ASP A 63 1.59 29.09 4.90
CA ASP A 63 0.24 28.80 5.35
C ASP A 63 -0.04 27.31 5.56
N ILE A 64 0.79 26.42 5.01
CA ILE A 64 0.61 24.97 5.10
C ILE A 64 1.81 24.26 5.74
N LEU A 65 2.66 24.99 6.43
CA LEU A 65 3.76 24.41 7.19
C LEU A 65 3.20 23.55 8.34
N VAL A 66 3.75 22.36 8.52
CA VAL A 66 3.30 21.44 9.56
C VAL A 66 3.87 21.86 10.92
N GLU A 67 2.98 22.11 11.87
CA GLU A 67 3.34 22.36 13.26
C GLU A 67 3.25 21.08 14.11
N GLY A 68 3.85 21.10 15.31
CA GLY A 68 3.79 19.94 16.22
C GLY A 68 4.47 18.69 15.70
N THR A 69 5.38 18.83 14.74
CA THR A 69 6.08 17.72 14.10
C THR A 69 6.87 16.85 15.07
N LYS A 70 6.99 15.55 14.77
CA LYS A 70 7.79 14.59 15.54
C LYS A 70 9.18 14.45 14.93
N LYS A 71 10.22 14.52 15.74
CA LYS A 71 11.60 14.42 15.26
C LYS A 71 11.88 13.01 14.73
N LEU A 72 12.39 12.91 13.49
CA LEU A 72 12.96 11.68 12.93
C LEU A 72 14.49 11.70 12.98
N THR A 73 15.11 12.73 12.38
CA THR A 73 16.57 12.89 12.28
C THR A 73 16.97 14.33 12.62
N SER A 74 18.25 14.69 12.40
CA SER A 74 18.68 16.10 12.45
C SER A 74 18.01 16.97 11.39
N ASP A 75 17.67 16.38 10.23
CA ASP A 75 17.29 17.10 9.02
C ASP A 75 15.80 16.97 8.67
N PHE A 76 15.09 16.01 9.29
CA PHE A 76 13.71 15.70 8.97
C PHE A 76 12.85 15.51 10.21
N ASN A 77 11.61 15.98 10.11
CA ASN A 77 10.55 15.75 11.06
C ASN A 77 9.39 15.01 10.39
N LEU A 78 8.64 14.25 11.17
CA LEU A 78 7.46 13.51 10.76
C LEU A 78 6.19 14.30 11.08
N HIS A 79 5.18 14.19 10.22
CA HIS A 79 3.86 14.75 10.45
C HIS A 79 3.25 14.23 11.77
N PRO A 80 2.59 15.06 12.60
CA PRO A 80 2.10 14.65 13.91
C PRO A 80 1.04 13.54 13.86
N ARG A 81 0.27 13.43 12.79
CA ARG A 81 -0.74 12.38 12.60
C ARG A 81 -0.16 10.98 12.33
N LEU A 82 1.13 10.86 12.04
CA LEU A 82 1.82 9.58 11.82
C LEU A 82 2.37 9.01 13.14
N GLU A 83 1.48 8.64 14.06
CA GLU A 83 1.85 8.18 15.40
C GLU A 83 2.41 6.77 15.39
N THR A 84 1.70 5.84 14.74
CA THR A 84 2.12 4.44 14.62
C THR A 84 3.43 4.33 13.85
N PHE A 85 3.55 5.09 12.75
CA PHE A 85 4.80 5.12 11.99
C PHE A 85 5.98 5.64 12.82
N HIS A 86 5.74 6.65 13.68
CA HIS A 86 6.77 7.15 14.58
C HIS A 86 7.15 6.14 15.67
N GLU A 87 6.23 5.32 16.14
CA GLU A 87 6.52 4.19 17.03
C GLU A 87 7.44 3.18 16.34
N CYS A 88 7.07 2.73 15.12
CA CYS A 88 7.89 1.84 14.30
C CYS A 88 9.30 2.43 14.04
N TRP A 89 9.40 3.75 13.80
CA TRP A 89 10.67 4.43 13.65
C TRP A 89 11.55 4.32 14.91
N LYS A 90 10.96 4.55 16.09
CA LYS A 90 11.69 4.41 17.38
C LYS A 90 12.09 2.99 17.69
N GLU A 91 11.29 2.02 17.26
CA GLU A 91 11.57 0.58 17.37
C GLU A 91 12.65 0.13 16.37
N GLY A 92 12.99 0.95 15.38
CA GLY A 92 13.97 0.63 14.33
C GLY A 92 13.41 -0.26 13.23
N THR A 93 12.10 -0.39 13.13
CA THR A 93 11.38 -1.20 12.12
C THR A 93 10.85 -0.38 10.96
N ALA A 94 10.94 0.97 10.99
CA ALA A 94 10.52 1.82 9.91
C ALA A 94 11.69 2.53 9.21
N SER A 95 11.47 2.89 7.95
CA SER A 95 12.39 3.65 7.12
C SER A 95 11.65 4.63 6.21
N VAL A 96 12.33 5.69 5.79
CA VAL A 96 11.82 6.67 4.82
C VAL A 96 12.80 6.78 3.66
N PHE A 97 12.27 6.69 2.44
CA PHE A 97 13.03 6.97 1.22
C PHE A 97 12.58 8.33 0.67
N HIS A 98 13.47 9.30 0.72
CA HIS A 98 13.19 10.65 0.24
C HIS A 98 13.46 10.80 -1.25
N ALA A 99 12.78 11.77 -1.87
CA ALA A 99 12.98 12.16 -3.27
C ALA A 99 12.84 10.99 -4.25
N THR A 100 11.92 10.07 -3.96
CA THR A 100 11.55 8.98 -4.87
C THR A 100 10.62 9.49 -5.94
N SER A 101 10.76 8.98 -7.15
CA SER A 101 9.86 9.29 -8.27
C SER A 101 9.82 8.15 -9.28
N ILE A 102 8.74 8.04 -10.03
CA ILE A 102 8.68 7.25 -11.26
C ILE A 102 9.29 8.07 -12.43
N PRO A 103 9.71 7.42 -13.53
CA PRO A 103 10.27 8.11 -14.69
C PRO A 103 9.15 8.77 -15.53
N TYR A 104 8.35 9.62 -14.90
CA TYR A 104 7.22 10.33 -15.49
C TYR A 104 7.28 11.81 -15.16
N THR A 105 7.21 12.65 -16.18
CA THR A 105 7.29 14.11 -16.06
C THR A 105 5.97 14.82 -16.38
N GLY A 106 4.93 14.07 -16.70
CA GLY A 106 3.56 14.59 -16.86
C GLY A 106 2.90 14.86 -15.50
N ARG A 107 1.65 15.31 -15.57
CA ARG A 107 0.82 15.62 -14.39
C ARG A 107 -0.55 14.94 -14.44
N SER A 108 -0.68 13.90 -15.24
CA SER A 108 -1.88 13.08 -15.30
C SER A 108 -1.79 11.98 -14.24
N HIS A 109 -2.69 11.96 -13.30
CA HIS A 109 -2.80 10.88 -12.31
C HIS A 109 -2.97 9.52 -13.00
N PHE A 110 -3.81 9.44 -14.03
CA PHE A 110 -4.06 8.19 -14.76
C PHE A 110 -2.80 7.63 -15.40
N ASP A 111 -2.01 8.48 -16.06
CA ASP A 111 -0.76 8.04 -16.69
C ASP A 111 0.29 7.68 -15.63
N GLY A 112 0.43 8.49 -14.59
CA GLY A 112 1.35 8.26 -13.47
C GLY A 112 1.04 6.96 -12.76
N GLN A 113 -0.21 6.71 -12.42
CA GLN A 113 -0.66 5.46 -11.81
C GLN A 113 -0.41 4.27 -12.72
N ASN A 114 -0.74 4.39 -14.01
CA ASN A 114 -0.48 3.33 -14.97
C ASN A 114 1.01 2.96 -15.02
N LEU A 115 1.90 3.94 -15.12
CA LEU A 115 3.35 3.71 -15.17
C LEU A 115 3.88 3.14 -13.85
N MET A 116 3.41 3.65 -12.71
CA MET A 116 3.78 3.16 -11.38
C MET A 116 3.38 1.70 -11.20
N GLU A 117 2.18 1.34 -11.61
CA GLU A 117 1.63 -0.01 -11.40
C GLU A 117 2.14 -1.02 -12.43
N THR A 118 2.41 -0.60 -13.66
CA THR A 118 2.93 -1.49 -14.71
C THR A 118 4.45 -1.59 -14.73
N GLY A 119 5.16 -0.57 -14.25
CA GLY A 119 6.60 -0.44 -14.41
C GLY A 119 7.02 -0.18 -15.87
N ALA A 120 6.11 0.22 -16.73
CA ALA A 120 6.38 0.55 -18.13
C ALA A 120 7.06 1.91 -18.27
N HIS A 121 7.66 2.18 -19.43
CA HIS A 121 8.21 3.49 -19.77
C HIS A 121 7.21 4.39 -20.53
N VAL A 122 6.16 3.79 -21.08
CA VAL A 122 5.09 4.48 -21.82
C VAL A 122 3.76 4.05 -21.23
N ALA A 123 2.91 5.03 -20.89
CA ALA A 123 1.60 4.76 -20.32
C ALA A 123 0.75 3.88 -21.26
N TYR A 124 0.06 2.92 -20.69
CA TYR A 124 -0.83 1.95 -21.35
C TYR A 124 -0.14 0.97 -22.32
N ALA A 125 1.20 0.96 -22.39
CA ALA A 125 1.93 -0.02 -23.18
C ALA A 125 1.83 -1.43 -22.61
N GLU A 126 1.79 -1.54 -21.27
CA GLU A 126 1.64 -2.80 -20.55
C GLU A 126 0.23 -2.91 -19.94
N LYS A 127 -0.31 -4.13 -19.94
CA LYS A 127 -1.65 -4.43 -19.40
C LYS A 127 -1.61 -5.20 -18.08
N THR A 128 -0.43 -5.62 -17.67
CA THR A 128 -0.17 -6.35 -16.43
C THR A 128 0.65 -5.51 -15.47
N GLY A 129 0.43 -5.70 -14.16
CA GLY A 129 1.21 -5.05 -13.12
C GLY A 129 2.57 -5.69 -12.90
N TRP A 130 3.57 -4.92 -12.49
CA TRP A 130 4.89 -5.47 -12.19
C TRP A 130 4.84 -6.46 -11.02
N LEU A 131 3.97 -6.22 -10.03
CA LEU A 131 3.80 -7.11 -8.88
C LEU A 131 3.07 -8.39 -9.29
N GLY A 132 2.02 -8.30 -10.13
CA GLY A 132 1.34 -9.46 -10.68
C GLY A 132 2.30 -10.38 -11.45
N ARG A 133 3.16 -9.81 -12.30
CA ARG A 133 4.22 -10.59 -12.98
C ARG A 133 5.23 -11.20 -12.01
N GLY A 134 5.58 -10.50 -10.93
CA GLY A 134 6.44 -11.02 -9.86
C GLY A 134 5.80 -12.17 -9.11
N MET A 135 4.50 -12.07 -8.82
CA MET A 135 3.72 -13.14 -8.19
C MET A 135 3.64 -14.40 -9.08
N ASP A 136 3.37 -14.23 -10.38
CA ASP A 136 3.40 -15.33 -11.36
C ASP A 136 4.74 -16.07 -11.31
N ALA A 137 5.84 -15.31 -11.35
CA ALA A 137 7.20 -15.88 -11.35
C ALA A 137 7.57 -16.57 -10.03
N ALA A 138 6.96 -16.18 -8.92
CA ALA A 138 7.24 -16.71 -7.58
C ALA A 138 6.18 -17.71 -7.10
N GLU A 139 5.15 -17.98 -7.90
CA GLU A 139 4.01 -18.84 -7.56
C GLU A 139 3.32 -18.42 -6.25
N LEU A 140 3.14 -17.08 -6.08
CA LEU A 140 2.53 -16.48 -4.89
C LEU A 140 1.07 -16.12 -5.15
N GLN A 141 0.26 -16.20 -4.08
CA GLN A 141 -1.12 -15.71 -4.06
C GLN A 141 -1.17 -14.30 -3.50
N GLY A 142 -2.12 -13.49 -3.99
CA GLY A 142 -2.33 -12.12 -3.57
C GLY A 142 -3.77 -11.81 -3.17
N LEU A 143 -3.92 -10.74 -2.40
CA LEU A 143 -5.20 -10.15 -2.01
C LEU A 143 -5.26 -8.70 -2.51
N ALA A 144 -6.24 -8.41 -3.34
CA ALA A 144 -6.64 -7.04 -3.63
C ALA A 144 -7.69 -6.59 -2.60
N ALA A 145 -7.32 -5.69 -1.71
CA ALA A 145 -8.26 -5.09 -0.76
C ALA A 145 -8.70 -3.72 -1.30
N SER A 146 -9.36 -3.74 -2.46
CA SER A 146 -9.82 -2.54 -3.18
C SER A 146 -10.86 -2.89 -4.24
N LEU A 147 -11.59 -1.87 -4.70
CA LEU A 147 -12.52 -1.96 -5.84
C LEU A 147 -12.30 -0.74 -6.75
N PRO A 148 -11.92 -0.93 -8.02
CA PRO A 148 -11.65 -2.17 -8.75
C PRO A 148 -10.28 -2.79 -8.40
N MET A 149 -10.03 -4.02 -8.87
CA MET A 149 -8.73 -4.67 -8.70
C MET A 149 -7.59 -3.80 -9.26
N PRO A 150 -6.55 -3.47 -8.46
CA PRO A 150 -5.43 -2.66 -8.88
C PRO A 150 -4.70 -3.26 -10.07
N LEU A 151 -4.30 -2.40 -11.02
CA LEU A 151 -3.48 -2.82 -12.16
C LEU A 151 -2.16 -3.45 -11.71
N LEU A 152 -1.61 -2.99 -10.59
CA LEU A 152 -0.41 -3.51 -9.96
C LEU A 152 -0.42 -5.04 -9.79
N LEU A 153 -1.58 -5.62 -9.44
CA LEU A 153 -1.75 -7.05 -9.22
C LEU A 153 -2.15 -7.84 -10.47
N ARG A 154 -2.50 -7.19 -11.58
CA ARG A 154 -2.92 -7.89 -12.78
C ARG A 154 -1.81 -8.73 -13.37
N GLY A 155 -2.09 -10.01 -13.57
CA GLY A 155 -1.23 -11.04 -14.12
C GLY A 155 -2.04 -12.32 -14.30
N SER A 156 -1.39 -13.47 -14.28
CA SER A 156 -2.01 -14.81 -14.28
C SER A 156 -2.06 -15.44 -12.87
N ALA A 157 -1.41 -14.83 -11.88
CA ALA A 157 -1.39 -15.32 -10.50
C ALA A 157 -2.80 -15.44 -9.91
N GLU A 158 -2.97 -16.37 -8.99
CA GLU A 158 -4.20 -16.53 -8.24
C GLU A 158 -4.39 -15.31 -7.32
N LEU A 159 -5.53 -14.63 -7.46
CA LEU A 159 -5.88 -13.43 -6.72
C LEU A 159 -7.21 -13.57 -6.02
N ASP A 160 -7.25 -13.26 -4.74
CA ASP A 160 -8.48 -12.97 -4.03
C ASP A 160 -8.75 -11.46 -4.09
N ASN A 161 -10.02 -11.09 -4.19
CA ASN A 161 -10.47 -9.71 -4.09
C ASN A 161 -11.44 -9.58 -2.93
N TYR A 162 -11.22 -8.58 -2.09
CA TYR A 162 -12.14 -8.21 -1.04
C TYR A 162 -12.42 -6.71 -1.07
N TYR A 163 -13.71 -6.40 -1.02
CA TYR A 163 -14.20 -5.05 -0.80
C TYR A 163 -15.50 -5.11 0.00
N PRO A 164 -15.70 -4.29 1.05
CA PRO A 164 -16.94 -4.25 1.80
C PRO A 164 -18.13 -4.00 0.89
N THR A 165 -19.23 -4.73 1.07
CA THR A 165 -20.41 -4.63 0.22
C THR A 165 -21.67 -4.68 1.05
N TYR A 166 -22.70 -3.95 0.62
CA TYR A 166 -24.06 -4.06 1.17
C TYR A 166 -24.82 -5.29 0.67
N MET A 167 -24.24 -6.06 -0.24
CA MET A 167 -24.82 -7.30 -0.71
C MET A 167 -24.80 -8.35 0.41
N ARG A 168 -25.97 -8.89 0.74
CA ARG A 168 -26.10 -9.99 1.69
C ARG A 168 -25.86 -11.30 0.99
N LEU A 169 -25.05 -12.15 1.59
CA LEU A 169 -24.97 -13.54 1.14
C LEU A 169 -26.33 -14.21 1.28
N PRO A 170 -26.67 -15.14 0.38
CA PRO A 170 -27.84 -16.01 0.54
C PRO A 170 -27.80 -16.74 1.88
N ASP A 171 -28.94 -17.06 2.43
CA ASP A 171 -29.02 -17.83 3.66
C ASP A 171 -28.37 -19.23 3.50
N LYS A 172 -28.06 -19.86 4.63
CA LYS A 172 -27.37 -21.16 4.65
C LYS A 172 -28.06 -22.22 3.78
N ALA A 173 -29.41 -22.27 3.78
CA ALA A 173 -30.16 -23.25 3.03
C ALA A 173 -30.05 -23.05 1.52
N ILE A 174 -30.04 -21.78 1.08
CA ILE A 174 -29.81 -21.42 -0.33
C ILE A 174 -28.38 -21.75 -0.72
N MET A 175 -27.40 -21.41 0.11
CA MET A 175 -25.98 -21.71 -0.16
C MET A 175 -25.73 -23.23 -0.26
N GLU A 176 -26.38 -24.03 0.56
CA GLU A 176 -26.30 -25.50 0.48
C GLU A 176 -26.92 -26.06 -0.82
N LYS A 177 -28.04 -25.50 -1.27
CA LYS A 177 -28.65 -25.87 -2.56
C LYS A 177 -27.77 -25.50 -3.74
N ILE A 178 -27.17 -24.30 -3.71
CA ILE A 178 -26.21 -23.84 -4.73
C ILE A 178 -25.02 -24.79 -4.77
N GLN A 179 -24.44 -25.13 -3.62
CA GLN A 179 -23.31 -26.06 -3.54
C GLN A 179 -23.68 -27.45 -4.09
N ALA A 180 -24.86 -27.96 -3.75
CA ALA A 180 -25.33 -29.26 -4.23
C ALA A 180 -25.62 -29.30 -5.74
N SER A 181 -25.75 -28.14 -6.39
CA SER A 181 -25.93 -28.03 -7.85
C SER A 181 -24.63 -28.17 -8.66
N TYR A 182 -23.49 -28.03 -8.01
CA TYR A 182 -22.20 -28.19 -8.68
C TYR A 182 -21.67 -29.62 -8.61
N THR A 183 -20.92 -30.01 -9.61
CA THR A 183 -20.21 -31.29 -9.61
C THR A 183 -19.20 -31.31 -8.47
N PRO A 184 -19.21 -32.32 -7.59
CA PRO A 184 -18.23 -32.43 -6.51
C PRO A 184 -16.79 -32.40 -7.04
N GLY A 185 -15.94 -31.53 -6.45
CA GLY A 185 -14.56 -31.33 -6.85
C GLY A 185 -14.36 -30.39 -8.05
N SER A 186 -15.45 -29.85 -8.62
CA SER A 186 -15.33 -28.81 -9.66
C SER A 186 -14.73 -27.52 -9.10
N GLU A 187 -14.14 -26.71 -9.96
CA GLU A 187 -13.55 -25.42 -9.60
C GLU A 187 -14.57 -24.49 -8.90
N LEU A 188 -15.80 -24.43 -9.43
CA LEU A 188 -16.88 -23.63 -8.83
C LEU A 188 -17.31 -24.15 -7.44
N GLU A 189 -17.34 -25.46 -7.23
CA GLU A 189 -17.62 -26.03 -5.90
C GLU A 189 -16.51 -25.68 -4.90
N GLN A 190 -15.25 -25.73 -5.32
CA GLN A 190 -14.11 -25.36 -4.49
C GLN A 190 -14.14 -23.87 -4.12
N VAL A 191 -14.44 -22.98 -5.08
CA VAL A 191 -14.60 -21.54 -4.83
C VAL A 191 -15.73 -21.29 -3.81
N LEU A 192 -16.89 -21.94 -3.99
CA LEU A 192 -18.02 -21.79 -3.08
C LEU A 192 -17.69 -22.29 -1.66
N ARG A 193 -16.91 -23.35 -1.56
CA ARG A 193 -16.42 -23.87 -0.28
C ARG A 193 -15.50 -22.87 0.41
N LYS A 194 -14.56 -22.24 -0.34
CA LYS A 194 -13.69 -21.16 0.18
C LYS A 194 -14.54 -20.00 0.73
N ILE A 195 -15.55 -19.53 -0.02
CA ILE A 195 -16.45 -18.43 0.39
C ILE A 195 -17.17 -18.76 1.71
N ARG A 196 -17.68 -19.98 1.88
CA ARG A 196 -18.38 -20.39 3.10
C ARG A 196 -17.50 -20.42 4.36
N HIS A 197 -16.20 -20.59 4.20
CA HIS A 197 -15.23 -20.65 5.31
C HIS A 197 -14.59 -19.30 5.61
N ARG A 198 -14.94 -18.25 4.86
CA ARG A 198 -14.45 -16.90 5.16
C ARG A 198 -15.02 -16.42 6.50
N PRO A 199 -14.19 -15.74 7.33
CA PRO A 199 -14.64 -15.18 8.59
C PRO A 199 -15.84 -14.23 8.40
N ALA A 200 -16.74 -14.18 9.38
CA ALA A 200 -17.91 -13.29 9.34
C ALA A 200 -17.52 -11.80 9.25
N ALA A 201 -16.30 -11.44 9.65
CA ALA A 201 -15.73 -10.09 9.49
C ALA A 201 -15.63 -9.68 8.02
N MET A 202 -15.40 -10.63 7.09
CA MET A 202 -15.38 -10.38 5.65
C MET A 202 -16.77 -10.16 5.02
N LEU A 203 -17.83 -10.29 5.81
CA LEU A 203 -19.21 -10.21 5.36
C LEU A 203 -19.93 -8.99 5.96
N ARG A 204 -19.20 -8.09 6.60
CA ARG A 204 -19.77 -6.88 7.17
C ARG A 204 -20.13 -5.86 6.09
N GLU A 205 -21.17 -5.10 6.34
CA GLU A 205 -21.54 -3.94 5.54
C GLU A 205 -20.42 -2.89 5.63
N ALA A 206 -20.13 -2.20 4.53
CA ALA A 206 -19.19 -1.08 4.53
C ALA A 206 -19.65 -0.05 5.57
N GLY A 207 -18.80 0.21 6.55
CA GLY A 207 -19.04 1.19 7.61
C GLY A 207 -18.29 2.50 7.33
N ASP A 208 -18.40 3.46 8.24
CA ASP A 208 -17.73 4.76 8.16
C ASP A 208 -16.18 4.69 8.18
N ASN A 209 -15.61 3.48 8.25
CA ASN A 209 -14.17 3.26 8.36
C ASN A 209 -13.68 2.12 7.46
N GLU A 210 -13.97 2.24 6.17
CA GLU A 210 -13.65 1.26 5.12
C GLU A 210 -12.16 0.84 5.12
N ALA A 211 -11.23 1.79 5.19
CA ALA A 211 -9.81 1.51 5.20
C ALA A 211 -9.38 0.63 6.39
N HIS A 212 -10.00 0.83 7.56
CA HIS A 212 -9.77 -0.01 8.73
C HIS A 212 -10.26 -1.45 8.52
N GLU A 213 -11.44 -1.63 7.93
CA GLU A 213 -11.98 -2.96 7.64
C GLU A 213 -11.12 -3.71 6.61
N LEU A 214 -10.69 -3.02 5.55
CA LEU A 214 -9.77 -3.59 4.55
C LEU A 214 -8.45 -4.04 5.18
N ALA A 215 -7.88 -3.22 6.06
CA ALA A 215 -6.65 -3.57 6.78
C ALA A 215 -6.84 -4.78 7.70
N LEU A 216 -7.97 -4.86 8.41
CA LEU A 216 -8.28 -5.98 9.29
C LEU A 216 -8.40 -7.30 8.52
N VAL A 217 -9.10 -7.28 7.39
CA VAL A 217 -9.23 -8.45 6.52
C VAL A 217 -7.88 -8.89 5.98
N ALA A 218 -7.06 -7.95 5.50
CA ALA A 218 -5.73 -8.29 5.02
C ALA A 218 -4.84 -8.86 6.12
N ALA A 219 -4.86 -8.28 7.33
CA ALA A 219 -4.12 -8.81 8.47
C ALA A 219 -4.52 -10.26 8.78
N GLN A 220 -5.82 -10.56 8.77
CA GLN A 220 -6.34 -11.90 9.01
C GLN A 220 -5.93 -12.90 7.91
N GLU A 221 -6.07 -12.52 6.65
CA GLU A 221 -5.72 -13.39 5.52
C GLU A 221 -4.21 -13.64 5.42
N LEU A 222 -3.37 -12.61 5.62
CA LEU A 222 -1.91 -12.73 5.63
C LEU A 222 -1.38 -13.59 6.80
N SER A 223 -2.16 -13.72 7.88
CA SER A 223 -1.79 -14.53 9.04
C SER A 223 -2.05 -16.02 8.84
N ARG A 224 -2.82 -16.40 7.84
CA ARG A 224 -3.14 -17.81 7.58
C ARG A 224 -1.95 -18.55 6.98
N GLU A 225 -1.77 -19.80 7.37
CA GLU A 225 -0.71 -20.64 6.81
C GLU A 225 -0.88 -20.85 5.30
N ASP A 226 -2.11 -21.02 4.84
CA ASP A 226 -2.53 -21.22 3.44
C ASP A 226 -3.03 -19.92 2.78
N GLY A 227 -2.86 -18.75 3.43
CA GLY A 227 -3.34 -17.47 2.93
C GLY A 227 -2.40 -16.80 1.93
N PRO A 228 -2.84 -15.67 1.34
CA PRO A 228 -2.02 -14.87 0.45
C PRO A 228 -0.78 -14.36 1.18
N ARG A 229 0.27 -14.05 0.42
CA ARG A 229 1.51 -13.44 0.95
C ARG A 229 1.65 -11.98 0.54
N ILE A 230 0.76 -11.50 -0.29
CA ILE A 230 0.75 -10.13 -0.81
C ILE A 230 -0.64 -9.55 -0.63
N ALA A 231 -0.72 -8.33 -0.09
CA ALA A 231 -1.95 -7.55 -0.03
C ALA A 231 -1.72 -6.15 -0.58
N VAL A 232 -2.69 -5.63 -1.32
CA VAL A 232 -2.65 -4.27 -1.88
C VAL A 232 -3.92 -3.53 -1.52
N PHE A 233 -3.76 -2.29 -1.03
CA PHE A 233 -4.83 -1.36 -0.68
C PHE A 233 -4.74 -0.09 -1.50
N ASP A 234 -5.86 0.55 -1.75
CA ASP A 234 -5.93 1.91 -2.23
C ASP A 234 -6.44 2.83 -1.10
N LEU A 235 -5.76 3.94 -0.87
CA LEU A 235 -6.20 5.05 -0.04
C LEU A 235 -6.24 6.31 -0.89
N ASP A 236 -7.43 6.83 -1.11
CA ASP A 236 -7.68 8.02 -1.92
C ASP A 236 -7.55 9.31 -1.11
N GLY A 237 -7.67 10.47 -1.78
CA GLY A 237 -7.79 11.78 -1.15
C GLY A 237 -6.48 12.53 -0.96
N PHE A 238 -5.37 12.09 -1.58
CA PHE A 238 -4.08 12.80 -1.50
C PHE A 238 -3.92 13.91 -2.55
N ASP A 239 -4.92 14.13 -3.42
CA ASP A 239 -4.86 15.18 -4.44
C ASP A 239 -5.28 16.56 -3.89
N THR A 240 -4.50 17.08 -2.96
CA THR A 240 -4.77 18.26 -2.17
C THR A 240 -4.31 19.56 -2.83
N HIS A 241 -4.97 19.94 -3.93
CA HIS A 241 -4.72 21.22 -4.62
C HIS A 241 -5.20 22.45 -3.86
N ALA A 242 -6.18 22.29 -2.97
CA ALA A 242 -6.70 23.33 -2.12
C ALA A 242 -6.92 22.78 -0.71
N ALA A 243 -6.93 23.66 0.29
CA ALA A 243 -7.19 23.31 1.68
C ALA A 243 -6.35 22.14 2.21
N GLN A 244 -5.15 21.92 1.65
CA GLN A 244 -4.24 20.86 2.08
C GLN A 244 -3.97 20.96 3.57
N GLY A 245 -3.78 22.21 4.07
CA GLY A 245 -3.48 22.53 5.45
C GLY A 245 -2.09 22.07 5.89
N GLY A 246 -1.76 22.42 7.11
CA GLY A 246 -0.58 21.92 7.81
C GLY A 246 -0.90 20.67 8.61
N SER A 247 -0.90 20.78 9.95
CA SER A 247 -1.16 19.65 10.86
C SER A 247 -2.61 19.14 10.84
N ASP A 248 -3.57 20.02 10.54
CA ASP A 248 -5.01 19.78 10.64
C ASP A 248 -5.76 20.06 9.31
N GLY A 249 -5.16 19.78 8.18
CA GLY A 249 -5.79 19.91 6.86
C GLY A 249 -6.18 18.56 6.27
N GLU A 250 -6.72 18.61 5.04
CA GLU A 250 -7.15 17.40 4.31
C GLU A 250 -6.02 16.37 4.17
N HIS A 251 -4.80 16.83 3.88
CA HIS A 251 -3.65 15.92 3.77
C HIS A 251 -3.32 15.25 5.10
N GLY A 252 -3.41 16.00 6.22
CA GLY A 252 -3.21 15.46 7.57
C GLY A 252 -4.24 14.38 7.90
N GLU A 253 -5.50 14.55 7.51
CA GLU A 253 -6.53 13.52 7.71
C GLU A 253 -6.26 12.26 6.88
N GLN A 254 -5.77 12.38 5.65
CA GLN A 254 -5.38 11.20 4.85
C GLN A 254 -4.15 10.49 5.41
N LEU A 255 -3.18 11.22 5.96
CA LEU A 255 -2.05 10.63 6.68
C LEU A 255 -2.52 9.91 7.96
N ASN A 256 -3.52 10.45 8.66
CA ASN A 256 -4.15 9.79 9.80
C ASN A 256 -4.87 8.48 9.40
N ASN A 257 -5.56 8.48 8.26
CA ASN A 257 -6.18 7.26 7.73
C ASN A 257 -5.13 6.19 7.42
N TYR A 258 -4.02 6.57 6.79
CA TYR A 258 -2.88 5.69 6.57
C TYR A 258 -2.31 5.15 7.90
N ASP A 259 -2.10 6.01 8.89
CA ASP A 259 -1.53 5.60 10.18
C ASP A 259 -2.45 4.63 10.94
N ARG A 260 -3.78 4.81 10.83
CA ARG A 260 -4.77 3.85 11.35
C ARG A 260 -4.70 2.49 10.67
N VAL A 261 -4.55 2.46 9.33
CA VAL A 261 -4.31 1.21 8.58
C VAL A 261 -3.05 0.53 9.07
N LEU A 262 -1.96 1.28 9.21
CA LEU A 262 -0.69 0.77 9.73
C LEU A 262 -0.85 0.22 11.16
N ARG A 263 -1.62 0.89 12.04
CA ARG A 263 -1.95 0.42 13.38
C ARG A 263 -2.66 -0.93 13.35
N VAL A 264 -3.67 -1.07 12.50
CA VAL A 264 -4.40 -2.32 12.37
C VAL A 264 -3.49 -3.46 11.91
N LEU A 265 -2.65 -3.19 10.90
CA LEU A 265 -1.69 -4.17 10.41
C LEU A 265 -0.64 -4.54 11.46
N LYS A 266 -0.21 -3.60 12.31
CA LYS A 266 0.73 -3.84 13.40
C LYS A 266 0.11 -4.68 14.52
N ASP A 267 -1.12 -4.39 14.91
CA ASP A 267 -1.74 -4.93 16.11
C ASP A 267 -2.46 -6.29 15.87
N ASN A 268 -2.89 -6.58 14.65
CA ASN A 268 -3.77 -7.72 14.36
C ASN A 268 -3.12 -8.97 13.73
N PRO A 269 -1.99 -8.93 13.03
CA PRO A 269 -1.40 -10.13 12.45
C PRO A 269 -0.62 -11.01 13.44
N GLY A 270 -0.60 -10.67 14.73
CA GLY A 270 0.21 -11.42 15.71
C GLY A 270 1.67 -11.51 15.27
N ASP A 271 2.24 -12.72 15.29
CA ASP A 271 3.64 -12.93 14.87
C ASP A 271 3.90 -12.64 13.39
N ALA A 272 2.85 -12.62 12.54
CA ALA A 272 2.98 -12.37 11.10
C ALA A 272 3.44 -10.93 10.79
N TYR A 273 3.21 -9.94 11.68
CA TYR A 273 3.70 -8.57 11.49
C TYR A 273 5.23 -8.51 11.37
N ASN A 274 5.95 -9.28 12.18
CA ASN A 274 7.42 -9.31 12.17
C ASN A 274 8.01 -9.84 10.86
N ASP A 275 7.22 -10.57 10.08
CA ASP A 275 7.57 -11.11 8.77
C ASP A 275 6.88 -10.34 7.63
N THR A 276 6.27 -9.17 7.91
CA THR A 276 5.53 -8.35 6.94
C THR A 276 6.31 -7.07 6.62
N LEU A 277 6.54 -6.82 5.34
CA LEU A 277 7.01 -5.54 4.83
C LEU A 277 5.80 -4.72 4.36
N ILE A 278 5.63 -3.53 4.91
CA ILE A 278 4.61 -2.57 4.50
C ILE A 278 5.27 -1.44 3.74
N LEU A 279 4.83 -1.18 2.51
CA LEU A 279 5.39 -0.18 1.62
C LEU A 279 4.31 0.75 1.09
N THR A 280 4.51 2.06 1.20
CA THR A 280 3.62 3.03 0.54
C THR A 280 4.12 3.38 -0.84
N LEU A 281 3.19 3.55 -1.80
CA LEU A 281 3.47 4.06 -3.13
C LEU A 281 2.49 5.18 -3.47
N THR A 282 2.94 6.15 -4.25
CA THR A 282 2.09 7.19 -4.85
C THR A 282 2.66 7.55 -6.22
N GLU A 283 1.81 7.94 -7.14
CA GLU A 283 2.16 8.12 -8.56
C GLU A 283 3.18 9.23 -8.82
N PHE A 284 3.19 10.26 -7.96
CA PHE A 284 4.17 11.36 -7.97
C PHE A 284 4.05 12.16 -6.67
N GLY A 285 4.93 13.14 -6.47
CA GLY A 285 4.89 14.04 -5.33
C GLY A 285 4.25 15.39 -5.65
N ARG A 286 4.50 16.36 -4.79
CA ARG A 286 3.97 17.72 -4.87
C ARG A 286 5.10 18.74 -5.08
N ARG A 287 4.75 19.92 -5.63
CA ARG A 287 5.69 21.04 -5.76
C ARG A 287 6.17 21.52 -4.40
N PHE A 288 7.37 22.08 -4.41
CA PHE A 288 7.98 22.62 -3.21
C PHE A 288 7.19 23.80 -2.66
N ASP A 289 6.71 24.70 -3.53
CA ASP A 289 5.95 25.89 -3.15
C ASP A 289 4.46 25.57 -2.99
N GLN A 290 3.83 26.19 -1.99
CA GLN A 290 2.37 26.21 -1.90
C GLN A 290 1.75 27.04 -3.04
N ASN A 291 0.50 26.77 -3.37
CA ASN A 291 -0.28 27.56 -4.32
C ASN A 291 -1.22 28.56 -3.62
N GLY A 292 -1.93 29.37 -4.38
CA GLY A 292 -2.87 30.37 -3.85
C GLY A 292 -4.14 29.79 -3.21
N GLY A 293 -4.37 28.47 -3.31
CA GLY A 293 -5.50 27.76 -2.72
C GLY A 293 -5.17 27.08 -1.38
N TYR A 294 -4.03 27.40 -0.78
CA TYR A 294 -3.55 26.73 0.45
C TYR A 294 -3.34 25.23 0.26
N GLY A 295 -2.87 24.85 -0.92
CA GLY A 295 -2.51 23.49 -1.30
C GLY A 295 -1.23 23.47 -2.13
N THR A 296 -1.01 22.40 -2.87
CA THR A 296 0.17 22.23 -3.71
C THR A 296 -0.20 21.67 -5.08
N GLU A 297 0.55 22.05 -6.11
CA GLU A 297 0.45 21.47 -7.45
C GLU A 297 1.22 20.14 -7.53
N GLN A 298 0.91 19.32 -8.54
CA GLN A 298 1.65 18.10 -8.83
C GLN A 298 3.12 18.40 -9.10
N GLY A 299 3.99 17.64 -8.43
CA GLY A 299 5.43 17.66 -8.56
C GLY A 299 5.96 16.30 -9.03
N TYR A 300 7.22 16.01 -8.73
CA TYR A 300 7.85 14.75 -9.15
C TYR A 300 8.23 13.87 -7.95
N GLY A 301 9.06 14.39 -7.08
CA GLY A 301 9.60 13.67 -5.94
C GLY A 301 8.63 13.63 -4.76
N THR A 302 8.56 12.48 -4.11
CA THR A 302 7.79 12.23 -2.89
C THR A 302 8.63 11.49 -1.85
N ALA A 303 8.03 11.12 -0.74
CA ALA A 303 8.60 10.18 0.21
C ALA A 303 7.87 8.83 0.12
N VAL A 304 8.63 7.74 0.23
CA VAL A 304 8.10 6.39 0.44
C VAL A 304 8.28 6.05 1.91
N LEU A 305 7.19 5.65 2.56
CA LEU A 305 7.18 5.18 3.94
C LEU A 305 7.21 3.64 3.92
N MET A 306 8.10 3.07 4.74
CA MET A 306 8.28 1.62 4.85
C MET A 306 8.27 1.23 6.33
N ALA A 307 7.50 0.22 6.70
CA ALA A 307 7.40 -0.33 8.05
C ALA A 307 7.42 -1.87 8.04
#